data_1ff85b708479cdfb2c7d57b3956b6569
#
_entry.id   1ff85b708479cdfb2c7d57b3956b6569
#
_cell.length_a   1.000
_cell.length_b   1.000
_cell.length_c   1.000
_cell.angle_alpha   90.00
_cell.angle_beta   90.00
_cell.angle_gamma   90.00
#
_symmetry.space_group_name_H-M   'P 1'
#
loop_
_entity.id
_entity.type
_entity.pdbx_description
1 polymer ?
#
loop_
_entity_poly.entity_id
_entity_poly.type
_entity_poly.pdbx_seq_one_letter_code
_entity_poly.pdbx_strand_id
1 'polypeptide(L)'
;MSANLERRALQVAIGLACLVPLAAGLQGALQSAAMLRGVDPPLPIDLDSHYRYLSGLLFGIGISFAACLPRIEARGTLFRALALIVFAGGLARLYGAALHGLPGPGHVFGLAMELLVVPMIALWQARVARLFDGAARTQGSPIG
;
A
#
# COMPACT_ATOMS: atom_id res chain seq x y z
N MET A 1 8.81 21.10 -12.51
CA MET A 1 7.42 20.59 -12.54
C MET A 1 6.63 21.36 -11.50
N SER A 2 5.43 21.87 -11.78
CA SER A 2 4.64 22.60 -10.78
C SER A 2 4.20 21.66 -9.64
N ALA A 3 4.11 22.15 -8.40
CA ALA A 3 3.69 21.37 -7.23
C ALA A 3 2.34 20.66 -7.47
N ASN A 4 1.42 21.34 -8.15
CA ASN A 4 0.11 20.75 -8.50
C ASN A 4 0.22 19.58 -9.49
N LEU A 5 1.14 19.63 -10.44
CA LEU A 5 1.36 18.54 -11.39
C LEU A 5 1.97 17.31 -10.66
N GLU A 6 2.96 17.54 -9.78
CA GLU A 6 3.54 16.47 -8.97
C GLU A 6 2.50 15.82 -8.06
N ARG A 7 1.62 16.63 -7.42
CA ARG A 7 0.52 16.12 -6.61
C ARG A 7 -0.43 15.23 -7.41
N ARG A 8 -0.86 15.69 -8.59
CA ARG A 8 -1.77 14.90 -9.46
C ARG A 8 -1.12 13.60 -9.94
N ALA A 9 0.14 13.65 -10.36
CA ALA A 9 0.88 12.46 -10.76
C ALA A 9 0.99 11.44 -9.61
N LEU A 10 1.29 11.91 -8.39
CA LEU A 10 1.31 11.08 -7.19
C LEU A 10 -0.06 10.48 -6.88
N GLN A 11 -1.15 11.27 -6.98
CA GLN A 11 -2.51 10.77 -6.76
C GLN A 11 -2.88 9.66 -7.75
N VAL A 12 -2.52 9.82 -9.02
CA VAL A 12 -2.75 8.78 -10.04
C VAL A 12 -1.94 7.53 -9.72
N ALA A 13 -0.66 7.66 -9.40
CA ALA A 13 0.22 6.53 -9.06
C ALA A 13 -0.32 5.75 -7.86
N ILE A 14 -0.73 6.43 -6.79
CA ILE A 14 -1.32 5.80 -5.61
C ILE A 14 -2.66 5.15 -5.95
N GLY A 15 -3.53 5.83 -6.71
CA GLY A 15 -4.83 5.30 -7.14
C GLY A 15 -4.69 3.97 -7.89
N LEU A 16 -3.74 3.90 -8.82
CA LEU A 16 -3.42 2.66 -9.54
C LEU A 16 -2.84 1.59 -8.60
N ALA A 17 -1.92 1.96 -7.71
CA ALA A 17 -1.34 1.02 -6.76
C ALA A 17 -2.38 0.45 -5.77
N CYS A 18 -3.40 1.24 -5.38
CA CYS A 18 -4.48 0.79 -4.50
C CYS A 18 -5.37 -0.30 -5.12
N LEU A 19 -5.42 -0.43 -6.44
CA LEU A 19 -6.22 -1.48 -7.09
C LEU A 19 -5.76 -2.88 -6.67
N VAL A 20 -4.46 -3.06 -6.44
CA VAL A 20 -3.87 -4.35 -6.05
C VAL A 20 -4.38 -4.81 -4.67
N PRO A 21 -4.18 -4.06 -3.57
CA PRO A 21 -4.65 -4.48 -2.25
C PRO A 21 -6.18 -4.52 -2.15
N LEU A 22 -6.90 -3.67 -2.88
CA LEU A 22 -8.37 -3.71 -2.91
C LEU A 22 -8.87 -4.97 -3.61
N ALA A 23 -8.36 -5.30 -4.79
CA ALA A 23 -8.78 -6.49 -5.52
C ALA A 23 -8.34 -7.78 -4.80
N ALA A 24 -7.06 -7.89 -4.44
CA ALA A 24 -6.53 -9.09 -3.77
C ALA A 24 -7.13 -9.28 -2.37
N GLY A 25 -7.30 -8.19 -1.61
CA GLY A 25 -7.92 -8.24 -0.28
C GLY A 25 -9.38 -8.68 -0.34
N LEU A 26 -10.17 -8.08 -1.23
CA LEU A 26 -11.57 -8.46 -1.40
C LEU A 26 -11.70 -9.92 -1.88
N GLN A 27 -10.92 -10.29 -2.89
CA GLN A 27 -10.94 -11.67 -3.43
C GLN A 27 -10.56 -12.70 -2.35
N GLY A 28 -9.48 -12.45 -1.60
CA GLY A 28 -9.04 -13.35 -0.54
C GLY A 28 -10.04 -13.44 0.62
N ALA A 29 -10.71 -12.33 0.99
CA ALA A 29 -11.75 -12.34 2.00
C ALA A 29 -12.99 -13.16 1.57
N LEU A 30 -13.36 -13.12 0.28
CA LEU A 30 -14.52 -13.85 -0.24
C LEU A 30 -14.20 -15.33 -0.54
N GLN A 31 -13.04 -15.61 -1.15
CA GLN A 31 -12.69 -16.95 -1.66
C GLN A 31 -11.75 -17.73 -0.75
N SER A 32 -11.12 -17.06 0.26
CA SER A 32 -10.15 -17.68 1.15
C SER A 32 -8.91 -18.25 0.45
N ALA A 33 -8.14 -19.08 1.16
CA ALA A 33 -6.97 -19.75 0.63
C ALA A 33 -7.30 -20.82 -0.44
N ALA A 34 -8.57 -21.19 -0.59
CA ALA A 34 -9.02 -22.12 -1.64
C ALA A 34 -8.74 -21.62 -3.07
N MET A 35 -8.54 -20.30 -3.24
CA MET A 35 -8.14 -19.70 -4.51
C MET A 35 -6.67 -19.94 -4.89
N LEU A 36 -5.85 -20.39 -3.95
CA LEU A 36 -4.42 -20.61 -4.17
C LEU A 36 -4.17 -21.94 -4.87
N ARG A 37 -3.19 -21.94 -5.78
CA ARG A 37 -2.78 -23.18 -6.47
C ARG A 37 -2.16 -24.17 -5.49
N GLY A 38 -2.58 -25.42 -5.57
CA GLY A 38 -2.07 -26.50 -4.71
C GLY A 38 -2.70 -26.51 -3.31
N VAL A 39 -3.79 -25.81 -3.12
CA VAL A 39 -4.57 -25.84 -1.89
C VAL A 39 -5.96 -26.42 -2.21
N ASP A 40 -6.20 -27.65 -1.79
CA ASP A 40 -7.44 -28.37 -2.06
C ASP A 40 -8.40 -28.30 -0.86
N PRO A 41 -9.70 -28.02 -1.09
CA PRO A 41 -10.73 -28.13 -0.05
C PRO A 41 -10.96 -29.59 0.40
N PRO A 42 -11.39 -29.83 1.66
CA PRO A 42 -11.72 -28.84 2.69
C PRO A 42 -10.48 -28.23 3.37
N LEU A 43 -10.48 -26.92 3.59
CA LEU A 43 -9.40 -26.22 4.29
C LEU A 43 -9.50 -26.45 5.80
N PRO A 44 -8.36 -26.50 6.54
CA PRO A 44 -8.38 -26.32 7.99
C PRO A 44 -9.09 -25.02 8.36
N ILE A 45 -10.01 -25.09 9.33
CA ILE A 45 -10.85 -23.92 9.71
C ILE A 45 -9.99 -22.72 10.11
N ASP A 46 -8.91 -22.96 10.85
CA ASP A 46 -8.01 -21.89 11.30
C ASP A 46 -7.28 -21.22 10.13
N LEU A 47 -6.87 -22.01 9.13
CA LEU A 47 -6.25 -21.47 7.91
C LEU A 47 -7.24 -20.60 7.13
N ASP A 48 -8.47 -21.07 6.93
CA ASP A 48 -9.53 -20.30 6.25
C ASP A 48 -9.80 -18.99 6.98
N SER A 49 -10.01 -19.05 8.29
CA SER A 49 -10.26 -17.88 9.15
C SER A 49 -9.11 -16.87 9.09
N HIS A 50 -7.88 -17.35 9.25
CA HIS A 50 -6.70 -16.49 9.24
C HIS A 50 -6.46 -15.83 7.88
N TYR A 51 -6.64 -16.58 6.79
CA TYR A 51 -6.49 -16.04 5.45
C TYR A 51 -7.52 -14.95 5.13
N ARG A 52 -8.78 -15.16 5.50
CA ARG A 52 -9.85 -14.14 5.35
C ARG A 52 -9.57 -12.90 6.18
N TYR A 53 -9.11 -13.09 7.42
CA TYR A 53 -8.75 -11.98 8.31
C TYR A 53 -7.61 -11.11 7.71
N LEU A 54 -6.52 -11.74 7.28
CA LEU A 54 -5.41 -11.03 6.65
C LEU A 54 -5.82 -10.35 5.34
N SER A 55 -6.68 -10.98 4.56
CA SER A 55 -7.22 -10.40 3.32
C SER A 55 -8.11 -9.19 3.61
N GLY A 56 -8.93 -9.26 4.66
CA GLY A 56 -9.71 -8.11 5.14
C GLY A 56 -8.85 -6.95 5.60
N LEU A 57 -7.76 -7.23 6.32
CA LEU A 57 -6.77 -6.20 6.68
C LEU A 57 -6.12 -5.56 5.45
N LEU A 58 -5.72 -6.37 4.46
CA LEU A 58 -5.16 -5.87 3.21
C LEU A 58 -6.14 -4.95 2.46
N PHE A 59 -7.41 -5.33 2.40
CA PHE A 59 -8.49 -4.52 1.84
C PHE A 59 -8.65 -3.19 2.59
N GLY A 60 -8.68 -3.23 3.93
CA GLY A 60 -8.76 -2.05 4.80
C GLY A 60 -7.56 -1.09 4.62
N ILE A 61 -6.36 -1.63 4.45
CA ILE A 61 -5.15 -0.84 4.11
C ILE A 61 -5.33 -0.14 2.76
N GLY A 62 -5.84 -0.85 1.75
CA GLY A 62 -6.13 -0.29 0.42
C GLY A 62 -7.12 0.88 0.49
N ILE A 63 -8.22 0.73 1.23
CA ILE A 63 -9.18 1.81 1.49
C ILE A 63 -8.51 2.99 2.19
N SER A 64 -7.68 2.74 3.19
CA SER A 64 -7.00 3.78 3.96
C SER A 64 -6.02 4.59 3.11
N PHE A 65 -5.28 3.96 2.20
CA PHE A 65 -4.48 4.67 1.20
C PHE A 65 -5.33 5.49 0.24
N ALA A 66 -6.44 4.94 -0.26
CA ALA A 66 -7.37 5.66 -1.13
C ALA A 66 -7.97 6.89 -0.42
N ALA A 67 -8.28 6.79 0.86
CA ALA A 67 -8.77 7.90 1.68
C ALA A 67 -7.73 9.03 1.88
N CYS A 68 -6.44 8.76 1.65
CA CYS A 68 -5.41 9.80 1.67
C CYS A 68 -5.40 10.66 0.39
N LEU A 69 -5.91 10.14 -0.74
CA LEU A 69 -5.80 10.76 -2.07
C LEU A 69 -6.27 12.22 -2.14
N PRO A 70 -7.45 12.61 -1.61
CA PRO A 70 -7.97 13.96 -1.80
C PRO A 70 -7.06 15.06 -1.24
N ARG A 71 -6.33 14.76 -0.16
CA ARG A 71 -5.42 15.68 0.54
C ARG A 71 -4.08 15.01 0.81
N ILE A 72 -3.49 14.41 -0.21
CA ILE A 72 -2.29 13.59 -0.07
C ILE A 72 -1.10 14.37 0.52
N GLU A 73 -1.02 15.67 0.23
CA GLU A 73 -0.02 16.58 0.79
C GLU A 73 -0.15 16.75 2.31
N ALA A 74 -1.37 16.71 2.85
CA ALA A 74 -1.67 16.91 4.26
C ALA A 74 -1.75 15.61 5.07
N ARG A 75 -1.84 14.45 4.41
CA ARG A 75 -2.03 13.14 5.06
C ARG A 75 -0.73 12.35 5.26
N GLY A 76 0.42 13.04 5.31
CA GLY A 76 1.74 12.41 5.34
C GLY A 76 1.96 11.45 6.51
N THR A 77 1.48 11.73 7.71
CA THR A 77 1.65 10.86 8.88
C THR A 77 0.91 9.54 8.71
N LEU A 78 -0.38 9.60 8.32
CA LEU A 78 -1.18 8.39 8.06
C LEU A 78 -0.57 7.59 6.91
N PHE A 79 -0.19 8.26 5.82
CA PHE A 79 0.38 7.60 4.65
C PHE A 79 1.67 6.84 4.99
N ARG A 80 2.57 7.44 5.77
CA ARG A 80 3.82 6.78 6.22
C ARG A 80 3.56 5.62 7.16
N ALA A 81 2.59 5.73 8.07
CA ALA A 81 2.21 4.62 8.94
C ALA A 81 1.70 3.42 8.14
N LEU A 82 0.84 3.64 7.15
CA LEU A 82 0.35 2.60 6.25
C LEU A 82 1.49 1.99 5.43
N ALA A 83 2.37 2.82 4.88
CA ALA A 83 3.53 2.36 4.13
C ALA A 83 4.47 1.48 4.97
N LEU A 84 4.67 1.83 6.25
CA LEU A 84 5.47 1.03 7.19
C LEU A 84 4.81 -0.34 7.44
N ILE A 85 3.49 -0.40 7.62
CA ILE A 85 2.75 -1.66 7.82
C ILE A 85 2.93 -2.57 6.60
N VAL A 86 2.76 -2.02 5.39
CA VAL A 86 2.92 -2.77 4.15
C VAL A 86 4.37 -3.24 3.96
N PHE A 87 5.35 -2.38 4.25
CA PHE A 87 6.77 -2.73 4.18
C PHE A 87 7.12 -3.86 5.17
N ALA A 88 6.61 -3.82 6.41
CA ALA A 88 6.80 -4.88 7.39
C ALA A 88 6.19 -6.22 6.91
N GLY A 89 5.01 -6.17 6.27
CA GLY A 89 4.42 -7.35 5.61
C GLY A 89 5.30 -7.91 4.51
N GLY A 90 5.89 -7.03 3.68
CA GLY A 90 6.86 -7.40 2.65
C GLY A 90 8.11 -8.07 3.22
N LEU A 91 8.64 -7.58 4.33
CA LEU A 91 9.78 -8.22 5.02
C LEU A 91 9.43 -9.62 5.54
N ALA A 92 8.24 -9.80 6.11
CA ALA A 92 7.78 -11.11 6.55
C ALA A 92 7.64 -12.10 5.37
N ARG A 93 7.11 -11.62 4.25
CA ARG A 93 7.00 -12.40 2.99
C ARG A 93 8.39 -12.75 2.43
N LEU A 94 9.32 -11.81 2.44
CA LEU A 94 10.70 -12.02 2.01
C LEU A 94 11.39 -13.08 2.88
N TYR A 95 11.20 -13.02 4.19
CA TYR A 95 11.72 -14.02 5.12
C TYR A 95 11.19 -15.42 4.78
N GLY A 96 9.89 -15.56 4.55
CA GLY A 96 9.30 -16.83 4.11
C GLY A 96 9.88 -17.33 2.80
N ALA A 97 10.08 -16.42 1.83
CA ALA A 97 10.69 -16.76 0.55
C ALA A 97 12.15 -17.22 0.69
N ALA A 98 12.90 -16.65 1.62
CA ALA A 98 14.28 -17.07 1.91
C ALA A 98 14.37 -18.47 2.52
N LEU A 99 13.35 -18.87 3.30
CA LEU A 99 13.31 -20.20 3.94
C LEU A 99 12.78 -21.31 3.03
N HIS A 100 11.79 -20.99 2.19
CA HIS A 100 11.00 -21.98 1.48
C HIS A 100 11.07 -21.85 -0.05
N GLY A 101 11.77 -20.86 -0.57
CA GLY A 101 11.83 -20.53 -1.99
C GLY A 101 10.79 -19.49 -2.42
N LEU A 102 10.94 -19.01 -3.66
CA LEU A 102 10.08 -17.95 -4.19
C LEU A 102 8.63 -18.44 -4.37
N PRO A 103 7.65 -17.67 -3.91
CA PRO A 103 6.24 -17.97 -4.13
C PRO A 103 5.84 -17.75 -5.60
N GLY A 104 4.59 -18.06 -5.94
CA GLY A 104 4.07 -17.83 -7.29
C GLY A 104 4.16 -16.37 -7.76
N PRO A 105 4.07 -16.13 -9.10
CA PRO A 105 4.36 -14.81 -9.70
C PRO A 105 3.56 -13.64 -9.11
N GLY A 106 2.28 -13.86 -8.75
CA GLY A 106 1.46 -12.83 -8.12
C GLY A 106 2.00 -12.39 -6.75
N HIS A 107 2.54 -13.30 -5.97
CA HIS A 107 3.15 -13.00 -4.67
C HIS A 107 4.54 -12.35 -4.82
N VAL A 108 5.30 -12.73 -5.85
CA VAL A 108 6.58 -12.05 -6.19
C VAL A 108 6.30 -10.61 -6.62
N PHE A 109 5.27 -10.37 -7.42
CA PHE A 109 4.82 -9.03 -7.77
C PHE A 109 4.42 -8.25 -6.51
N GLY A 110 3.63 -8.84 -5.60
CA GLY A 110 3.28 -8.24 -4.32
C GLY A 110 4.51 -7.85 -3.51
N LEU A 111 5.50 -8.73 -3.42
CA LEU A 111 6.78 -8.48 -2.72
C LEU A 111 7.52 -7.26 -3.30
N ALA A 112 7.59 -7.13 -4.63
CA ALA A 112 8.18 -5.97 -5.29
C ALA A 112 7.40 -4.68 -4.98
N MET A 113 6.06 -4.74 -4.99
CA MET A 113 5.22 -3.60 -4.60
C MET A 113 5.46 -3.18 -3.16
N GLU A 114 5.50 -4.13 -2.23
CA GLU A 114 5.64 -3.90 -0.78
C GLU A 114 7.01 -3.34 -0.41
N LEU A 115 8.09 -3.86 -1.00
CA LEU A 115 9.47 -3.51 -0.62
C LEU A 115 10.09 -2.40 -1.46
N LEU A 116 9.63 -2.18 -2.69
CA LEU A 116 10.19 -1.17 -3.59
C LEU A 116 9.21 -0.03 -3.87
N VAL A 117 8.03 -0.35 -4.42
CA VAL A 117 7.11 0.69 -4.92
C VAL A 117 6.53 1.50 -3.77
N VAL A 118 6.05 0.85 -2.71
CA VAL A 118 5.43 1.55 -1.56
C VAL A 118 6.42 2.49 -0.86
N PRO A 119 7.68 2.10 -0.54
CA PRO A 119 8.67 3.04 0.00
C PRO A 119 8.99 4.20 -0.95
N MET A 120 9.11 3.94 -2.26
CA MET A 120 9.35 5.01 -3.23
C MET A 120 8.20 6.02 -3.29
N ILE A 121 6.96 5.54 -3.27
CA ILE A 121 5.76 6.40 -3.23
C ILE A 121 5.72 7.19 -1.90
N ALA A 122 6.11 6.59 -0.78
CA ALA A 122 6.16 7.28 0.51
C ALA A 122 7.20 8.42 0.51
N LEU A 123 8.36 8.20 -0.09
CA LEU A 123 9.38 9.25 -0.28
C LEU A 123 8.87 10.37 -1.21
N TRP A 124 8.17 10.00 -2.28
CA TRP A 124 7.57 10.96 -3.19
C TRP A 124 6.46 11.78 -2.51
N GLN A 125 5.60 11.13 -1.73
CA GLN A 125 4.60 11.83 -0.91
C GLN A 125 5.24 12.85 0.04
N ALA A 126 6.33 12.48 0.73
CA ALA A 126 7.05 13.38 1.62
C ALA A 126 7.66 14.59 0.88
N ARG A 127 8.10 14.39 -0.37
CA ARG A 127 8.56 15.49 -1.23
C ARG A 127 7.40 16.43 -1.60
N VAL A 128 6.26 15.88 -2.03
CA VAL A 128 5.08 16.67 -2.40
C VAL A 128 4.59 17.49 -1.20
N ALA A 129 4.51 16.89 -0.01
CA ALA A 129 4.12 17.61 1.20
C ALA A 129 5.02 18.83 1.46
N ARG A 130 6.35 18.64 1.35
CA ARG A 130 7.32 19.76 1.54
C ARG A 130 7.15 20.89 0.53
N LEU A 131 6.79 20.60 -0.72
CA LEU A 131 6.54 21.61 -1.74
C LEU A 131 5.35 22.49 -1.40
N PHE A 132 4.29 21.90 -0.83
CA PHE A 132 3.11 22.64 -0.41
C PHE A 132 3.35 23.45 0.88
N ASP A 133 4.09 22.90 1.85
CA ASP A 133 4.47 23.61 3.08
C ASP A 133 5.37 24.83 2.78
N GLY A 134 6.30 24.71 1.84
CA GLY A 134 7.16 25.81 1.39
C GLY A 134 6.37 26.92 0.72
N ALA A 135 5.43 26.59 -0.15
CA ALA A 135 4.57 27.56 -0.83
C ALA A 135 3.68 28.34 0.16
N ALA A 136 3.14 27.67 1.18
CA ALA A 136 2.32 28.31 2.22
C ALA A 136 3.11 29.33 3.05
N ARG A 137 4.37 29.01 3.40
CA ARG A 137 5.25 29.92 4.15
C ARG A 137 5.62 31.19 3.37
N THR A 138 5.82 31.05 2.06
CA THR A 138 6.17 32.21 1.19
C THR A 138 5.02 33.19 1.03
N GLN A 139 3.78 32.71 1.09
CA GLN A 139 2.57 33.56 0.99
C GLN A 139 2.15 34.18 2.33
N GLY A 140 2.60 33.64 3.46
CA GLY A 140 2.25 34.09 4.81
C GLY A 140 3.24 35.09 5.44
N SER A 141 4.32 35.50 4.74
CA SER A 141 5.25 36.52 5.26
C SER A 141 4.69 37.91 4.96
N PRO A 142 4.14 38.65 5.95
CA PRO A 142 3.78 40.04 5.73
C PRO A 142 5.07 40.83 5.49
N ILE A 143 5.06 41.61 4.42
CA ILE A 143 6.09 42.62 4.15
C ILE A 143 5.99 43.61 5.30
N GLY A 144 6.99 43.60 6.20
CA GLY A 144 7.16 44.58 7.22
C GLY A 144 7.64 45.95 6.64
#